data_71616947c7a56b17ede8e668eabc9b68
#
_entry.id   71616947c7a56b17ede8e668eabc9b68
#
_cell.length_a   1.000
_cell.length_b   1.000
_cell.length_c   1.000
_cell.angle_alpha   90.00
_cell.angle_beta   90.00
_cell.angle_gamma   90.00
#
_symmetry.space_group_name_H-M   'P 1'
#
loop_
_entity.id
_entity.type
_entity.pdbx_description
1 polymer ?
#
loop_
_entity_poly.entity_id
_entity_poly.type
_entity_poly.pdbx_seq_one_letter_code
_entity_poly.pdbx_strand_id
1 'polypeptide(L)'
;ISHFNFYGSLNSLRNSDILEINGFAKDLPLSSIKALWPDNLGKGARAWTNRSLFKGIISDLGFNSKFVFKKDGKLLFDPVINLDFDFNDIEAHYLNNMPPITDTLGKGHLDFQMFTIDLFDGRIDLEEGSRIYINNGKFNAFDIKKRHGPGQIIIDASSNVGDFFDLLSKHNYISKLIKLDRNNLSGESNLILQFDFPLKNSVKFSETKTNINLNVEEITIYNKEKNPSIISDSLILILDYNIDEASFFKGTIETKSLKILELPIFAQILDVSIPGLSNISDGGRDITFASSNFNVQLSNRGISIIDGILKPESNLPVVGNSLGLSLSGGYIFDKSKIDFNGTVVPVSWLNNLPSNVPLLGELFSGSKDGEGLIGIKFRIYNEDEGEVIIETNPLSVLTPGFL
;
A
#
# COMPACT_ATOMS: atom_id res chain seq x y z
N ILE A 1 5.40 -41.57 6.34
CA ILE A 1 4.52 -42.14 7.39
C ILE A 1 4.43 -41.09 8.50
N SER A 2 3.23 -40.49 8.68
CA SER A 2 3.00 -39.53 9.73
C SER A 2 3.09 -40.21 11.10
N HIS A 3 3.88 -39.68 12.00
CA HIS A 3 4.01 -40.14 13.37
C HIS A 3 3.22 -39.19 14.31
N PHE A 4 2.31 -39.78 15.06
CA PHE A 4 1.53 -39.05 16.05
C PHE A 4 1.71 -39.72 17.41
N ASN A 5 2.25 -38.98 18.38
CA ASN A 5 2.45 -39.45 19.74
C ASN A 5 1.71 -38.50 20.68
N PHE A 6 0.99 -39.08 21.63
CA PHE A 6 0.40 -38.31 22.70
C PHE A 6 0.46 -39.08 24.01
N TYR A 7 0.53 -38.34 25.08
CA TYR A 7 0.47 -38.86 26.43
C TYR A 7 -0.39 -37.97 27.29
N GLY A 8 -1.06 -38.54 28.26
CA GLY A 8 -1.96 -37.79 29.11
C GLY A 8 -1.88 -38.26 30.56
N SER A 9 -2.28 -37.39 31.45
CA SER A 9 -2.47 -37.70 32.86
C SER A 9 -3.83 -37.27 33.36
N LEU A 10 -4.45 -38.06 34.18
CA LEU A 10 -5.71 -37.75 34.86
C LEU A 10 -5.46 -37.71 36.38
N ASN A 11 -5.59 -36.53 36.95
CA ASN A 11 -5.50 -36.30 38.36
C ASN A 11 -6.86 -36.02 38.99
N SER A 12 -7.32 -36.90 39.85
CA SER A 12 -8.59 -36.76 40.55
C SER A 12 -8.41 -36.08 41.88
N LEU A 13 -8.91 -34.88 42.03
CA LEU A 13 -8.93 -34.11 43.26
C LEU A 13 -10.31 -34.26 43.95
N ARG A 14 -10.46 -33.82 45.20
CA ARG A 14 -11.70 -33.96 45.97
C ARG A 14 -12.92 -33.37 45.24
N ASN A 15 -12.76 -32.21 44.56
CA ASN A 15 -13.85 -31.45 43.99
C ASN A 15 -13.76 -31.34 42.44
N SER A 16 -12.67 -31.82 41.80
CA SER A 16 -12.44 -31.70 40.36
C SER A 16 -11.57 -32.82 39.85
N ASP A 17 -11.62 -33.05 38.55
CA ASP A 17 -10.68 -33.92 37.84
C ASP A 17 -9.90 -33.07 36.84
N ILE A 18 -8.59 -33.28 36.76
CA ILE A 18 -7.69 -32.55 35.87
C ILE A 18 -7.17 -33.55 34.83
N LEU A 19 -7.47 -33.30 33.57
CA LEU A 19 -6.92 -34.05 32.44
C LEU A 19 -5.93 -33.14 31.73
N GLU A 20 -4.69 -33.60 31.65
CA GLU A 20 -3.64 -32.98 30.86
C GLU A 20 -3.30 -33.90 29.70
N ILE A 21 -3.27 -33.36 28.48
CA ILE A 21 -2.91 -34.08 27.27
C ILE A 21 -1.82 -33.32 26.57
N ASN A 22 -0.72 -33.99 26.28
CA ASN A 22 0.40 -33.47 25.52
C ASN A 22 0.62 -34.36 24.32
N GLY A 23 1.06 -33.80 23.23
CA GLY A 23 1.37 -34.58 22.04
C GLY A 23 2.24 -33.83 21.07
N PHE A 24 2.81 -34.62 20.18
CA PHE A 24 3.52 -34.09 19.03
C PHE A 24 3.26 -34.98 17.80
N ALA A 25 3.35 -34.37 16.66
CA ALA A 25 3.23 -35.07 15.41
C ALA A 25 4.18 -34.47 14.38
N LYS A 26 4.59 -35.28 13.42
CA LYS A 26 5.47 -34.86 12.32
C LYS A 26 4.87 -35.24 10.96
N ASP A 27 5.16 -34.39 9.98
CA ASP A 27 4.81 -34.62 8.58
C ASP A 27 3.32 -34.95 8.37
N LEU A 28 2.45 -34.17 9.02
CA LEU A 28 1.00 -34.33 8.89
C LEU A 28 0.49 -33.60 7.64
N PRO A 29 -0.08 -34.31 6.66
CA PRO A 29 -0.80 -33.66 5.60
C PRO A 29 -1.92 -32.78 6.15
N LEU A 30 -2.14 -31.63 5.57
CA LEU A 30 -3.23 -30.71 5.97
C LEU A 30 -4.61 -31.40 5.96
N SER A 31 -4.82 -32.36 5.05
CA SER A 31 -6.04 -33.18 5.00
C SER A 31 -6.27 -33.99 6.29
N SER A 32 -5.19 -34.47 6.91
CA SER A 32 -5.28 -35.18 8.19
C SER A 32 -5.66 -34.25 9.33
N ILE A 33 -5.10 -33.03 9.36
CA ILE A 33 -5.51 -32.00 10.32
C ILE A 33 -6.98 -31.67 10.18
N LYS A 34 -7.48 -31.46 8.95
CA LYS A 34 -8.90 -31.20 8.69
C LYS A 34 -9.81 -32.34 9.17
N ALA A 35 -9.40 -33.57 8.99
CA ALA A 35 -10.16 -34.75 9.40
C ALA A 35 -10.16 -34.95 10.93
N LEU A 36 -9.04 -34.62 11.60
CA LEU A 36 -8.89 -34.79 13.04
C LEU A 36 -9.45 -33.60 13.85
N TRP A 37 -9.73 -32.48 13.21
CA TRP A 37 -10.20 -31.27 13.92
C TRP A 37 -11.61 -31.45 14.48
N PRO A 38 -11.82 -31.39 15.80
CA PRO A 38 -13.12 -31.61 16.41
C PRO A 38 -14.17 -30.58 15.95
N ASP A 39 -15.39 -31.04 15.66
CA ASP A 39 -16.48 -30.20 15.13
C ASP A 39 -16.86 -29.02 16.03
N ASN A 40 -16.69 -29.20 17.33
CA ASN A 40 -17.08 -28.19 18.34
C ASN A 40 -15.96 -27.26 18.77
N LEU A 41 -14.75 -27.44 18.26
CA LEU A 41 -13.57 -26.63 18.63
C LEU A 41 -13.27 -25.60 17.55
N GLY A 42 -13.30 -24.30 17.92
CA GLY A 42 -12.91 -23.22 17.03
C GLY A 42 -13.68 -23.20 15.70
N LYS A 43 -15.02 -23.32 15.74
CA LYS A 43 -15.88 -23.49 14.55
C LYS A 43 -15.58 -22.52 13.41
N GLY A 44 -15.28 -21.25 13.72
CA GLY A 44 -14.92 -20.23 12.72
C GLY A 44 -13.58 -20.52 12.04
N ALA A 45 -12.55 -20.82 12.82
CA ALA A 45 -11.23 -21.18 12.31
C ALA A 45 -11.27 -22.46 11.48
N ARG A 46 -11.96 -23.50 11.98
CA ARG A 46 -12.16 -24.76 11.25
C ARG A 46 -12.87 -24.55 9.89
N ALA A 47 -13.94 -23.76 9.89
CA ALA A 47 -14.69 -23.46 8.66
C ALA A 47 -13.82 -22.69 7.66
N TRP A 48 -13.02 -21.74 8.14
CA TRP A 48 -12.09 -20.99 7.31
C TRP A 48 -10.98 -21.92 6.75
N THR A 49 -10.33 -22.70 7.60
CA THR A 49 -9.29 -23.67 7.19
C THR A 49 -9.80 -24.64 6.13
N ASN A 50 -11.02 -25.16 6.32
CA ASN A 50 -11.60 -26.09 5.34
C ASN A 50 -11.85 -25.45 3.98
N ARG A 51 -12.25 -24.19 3.96
CA ARG A 51 -12.59 -23.45 2.74
C ARG A 51 -11.36 -22.84 2.05
N SER A 52 -10.38 -22.40 2.84
CA SER A 52 -9.34 -21.47 2.37
C SER A 52 -7.97 -22.11 2.24
N LEU A 53 -7.68 -23.21 2.94
CA LEU A 53 -6.40 -23.89 2.83
C LEU A 53 -6.56 -25.20 2.06
N PHE A 54 -5.63 -25.51 1.17
CA PHE A 54 -5.72 -26.74 0.36
C PHE A 54 -4.48 -27.58 0.56
N LYS A 55 -3.53 -27.69 -0.19
CA LYS A 55 -2.36 -28.53 -0.08
C LYS A 55 -1.54 -28.22 1.19
N GLY A 56 -0.48 -28.97 1.41
CA GLY A 56 0.55 -28.67 2.38
C GLY A 56 0.69 -29.69 3.49
N ILE A 57 1.73 -29.48 4.26
CA ILE A 57 2.19 -30.35 5.32
C ILE A 57 2.44 -29.51 6.57
N ILE A 58 1.98 -29.99 7.70
CA ILE A 58 2.43 -29.56 9.01
C ILE A 58 3.64 -30.43 9.36
N SER A 59 4.82 -29.85 9.25
CA SER A 59 6.10 -30.57 9.41
C SER A 59 6.38 -30.94 10.86
N ASP A 60 6.10 -30.02 11.76
CA ASP A 60 6.16 -30.25 13.22
C ASP A 60 4.88 -29.71 13.87
N LEU A 61 4.33 -30.45 14.80
CA LEU A 61 3.17 -30.06 15.58
C LEU A 61 3.39 -30.45 17.02
N GLY A 62 3.38 -29.48 17.92
CA GLY A 62 3.36 -29.69 19.35
C GLY A 62 2.07 -29.15 19.97
N PHE A 63 1.43 -29.88 20.86
CA PHE A 63 0.30 -29.36 21.60
C PHE A 63 0.34 -29.74 23.07
N ASN A 64 -0.18 -28.86 23.89
CA ASN A 64 -0.43 -29.06 25.31
C ASN A 64 -1.81 -28.57 25.65
N SER A 65 -2.58 -29.37 26.36
CA SER A 65 -3.92 -29.02 26.76
C SER A 65 -4.23 -29.45 28.19
N LYS A 66 -4.97 -28.58 28.90
CA LYS A 66 -5.41 -28.82 30.27
C LYS A 66 -6.91 -28.59 30.40
N PHE A 67 -7.58 -29.62 30.85
CA PHE A 67 -9.03 -29.60 31.07
C PHE A 67 -9.28 -29.80 32.58
N VAL A 68 -10.17 -29.01 33.14
CA VAL A 68 -10.58 -29.13 34.55
C VAL A 68 -12.09 -29.42 34.57
N PHE A 69 -12.46 -30.58 35.05
CA PHE A 69 -13.83 -31.03 35.13
C PHE A 69 -14.37 -30.98 36.58
N LYS A 70 -15.64 -30.69 36.74
CA LYS A 70 -16.41 -30.95 37.94
C LYS A 70 -16.60 -32.46 38.09
N LYS A 71 -16.96 -32.94 39.26
CA LYS A 71 -17.29 -34.37 39.49
C LYS A 71 -18.50 -34.88 38.71
N ASP A 72 -19.31 -33.98 38.18
CA ASP A 72 -20.42 -34.32 37.29
C ASP A 72 -19.99 -34.42 35.79
N GLY A 73 -18.68 -34.32 35.52
CA GLY A 73 -18.11 -34.41 34.17
C GLY A 73 -18.18 -33.12 33.35
N LYS A 74 -18.73 -32.03 33.88
CA LYS A 74 -18.77 -30.73 33.17
C LYS A 74 -17.47 -29.98 33.36
N LEU A 75 -17.05 -29.26 32.34
CA LEU A 75 -15.92 -28.36 32.44
C LEU A 75 -16.14 -27.32 33.54
N LEU A 76 -15.16 -27.14 34.41
CA LEU A 76 -15.17 -26.13 35.45
C LEU A 76 -14.74 -24.75 34.90
N PHE A 77 -13.78 -24.75 33.97
CA PHE A 77 -13.24 -23.59 33.25
C PHE A 77 -13.06 -23.94 31.78
N ASP A 78 -12.93 -22.93 30.96
CA ASP A 78 -12.50 -23.12 29.56
C ASP A 78 -11.14 -23.85 29.54
N PRO A 79 -10.96 -24.82 28.63
CA PRO A 79 -9.69 -25.52 28.53
C PRO A 79 -8.56 -24.58 28.12
N VAL A 80 -7.40 -24.79 28.69
CA VAL A 80 -6.16 -24.19 28.22
C VAL A 80 -5.63 -25.09 27.11
N ILE A 81 -5.43 -24.54 25.93
CA ILE A 81 -4.88 -25.23 24.77
C ILE A 81 -3.76 -24.36 24.21
N ASN A 82 -2.56 -24.93 24.15
CA ASN A 82 -1.41 -24.34 23.48
C ASN A 82 -1.05 -25.24 22.31
N LEU A 83 -0.79 -24.65 21.16
CA LEU A 83 -0.45 -25.33 19.92
C LEU A 83 0.66 -24.55 19.22
N ASP A 84 1.76 -25.26 18.91
CA ASP A 84 2.84 -24.75 18.07
C ASP A 84 2.98 -25.67 16.87
N PHE A 85 3.16 -25.07 15.68
CA PHE A 85 3.36 -25.87 14.49
C PHE A 85 4.18 -25.14 13.44
N ASP A 86 4.96 -25.91 12.69
CA ASP A 86 5.63 -25.48 11.48
C ASP A 86 4.90 -26.05 10.27
N PHE A 87 4.87 -25.31 9.17
CA PHE A 87 4.20 -25.74 7.96
C PHE A 87 4.99 -25.38 6.71
N ASN A 88 4.78 -26.17 5.65
CA ASN A 88 5.29 -25.92 4.32
C ASN A 88 4.28 -26.30 3.24
N ASP A 89 4.45 -25.71 2.06
CA ASP A 89 3.67 -25.96 0.85
C ASP A 89 2.15 -25.81 1.01
N ILE A 90 1.69 -25.01 1.97
CA ILE A 90 0.27 -24.72 2.12
C ILE A 90 -0.19 -23.77 1.01
N GLU A 91 -1.21 -24.19 0.27
CA GLU A 91 -1.92 -23.34 -0.68
C GLU A 91 -3.05 -22.62 0.06
N ALA A 92 -3.00 -21.27 0.11
CA ALA A 92 -3.94 -20.43 0.85
C ALA A 92 -4.75 -19.54 -0.08
N HIS A 93 -6.07 -19.74 -0.12
CA HIS A 93 -7.05 -18.89 -0.80
C HIS A 93 -7.61 -17.86 0.18
N TYR A 94 -7.05 -16.67 0.16
CA TYR A 94 -7.33 -15.61 1.16
C TYR A 94 -8.52 -14.72 0.79
N LEU A 95 -8.76 -14.48 -0.49
CA LEU A 95 -9.90 -13.70 -1.01
C LEU A 95 -10.48 -14.36 -2.26
N ASN A 96 -11.79 -14.16 -2.48
CA ASN A 96 -12.44 -14.63 -3.70
C ASN A 96 -11.88 -13.89 -4.92
N ASN A 97 -11.69 -14.60 -6.02
CA ASN A 97 -11.16 -14.11 -7.30
C ASN A 97 -9.70 -13.62 -7.26
N MET A 98 -8.99 -13.83 -6.16
CA MET A 98 -7.55 -13.55 -6.09
C MET A 98 -6.77 -14.85 -6.28
N PRO A 99 -5.61 -14.81 -6.96
CA PRO A 99 -4.72 -15.96 -7.04
C PRO A 99 -4.31 -16.42 -5.64
N PRO A 100 -4.13 -17.75 -5.40
CA PRO A 100 -3.73 -18.26 -4.10
C PRO A 100 -2.27 -17.90 -3.77
N ILE A 101 -1.95 -17.90 -2.48
CA ILE A 101 -0.57 -17.94 -2.02
C ILE A 101 -0.13 -19.41 -2.04
N THR A 102 1.01 -19.69 -2.64
CA THR A 102 1.60 -21.02 -2.79
C THR A 102 3.04 -21.03 -2.30
N ASP A 103 3.67 -22.21 -2.26
CA ASP A 103 5.06 -22.42 -1.84
C ASP A 103 5.38 -21.79 -0.47
N THR A 104 4.44 -21.89 0.44
CA THR A 104 4.52 -21.26 1.74
C THR A 104 5.46 -22.00 2.69
N LEU A 105 6.21 -21.25 3.47
CA LEU A 105 6.97 -21.73 4.62
C LEU A 105 6.66 -20.86 5.82
N GLY A 106 6.35 -21.45 6.96
CA GLY A 106 6.01 -20.65 8.13
C GLY A 106 5.76 -21.47 9.39
N LYS A 107 5.33 -20.76 10.41
CA LYS A 107 4.95 -21.35 11.70
C LYS A 107 3.68 -20.71 12.24
N GLY A 108 3.00 -21.43 13.12
CA GLY A 108 1.83 -20.94 13.81
C GLY A 108 1.88 -21.23 15.31
N HIS A 109 1.24 -20.36 16.06
CA HIS A 109 1.07 -20.49 17.50
C HIS A 109 -0.38 -20.20 17.89
N LEU A 110 -0.93 -21.02 18.76
CA LEU A 110 -2.24 -20.81 19.37
C LEU A 110 -2.10 -20.95 20.88
N ASP A 111 -2.55 -19.98 21.62
CA ASP A 111 -2.74 -20.06 23.05
C ASP A 111 -4.16 -19.68 23.47
N PHE A 112 -4.33 -19.43 24.77
CA PHE A 112 -5.61 -19.05 25.35
C PHE A 112 -6.18 -17.72 24.84
N GLN A 113 -5.33 -16.80 24.39
CA GLN A 113 -5.69 -15.41 24.04
C GLN A 113 -5.52 -15.09 22.57
N MET A 114 -4.56 -15.73 21.92
CA MET A 114 -4.17 -15.35 20.56
C MET A 114 -3.87 -16.54 19.67
N PHE A 115 -4.04 -16.30 18.38
CA PHE A 115 -3.56 -17.17 17.32
C PHE A 115 -2.71 -16.37 16.36
N THR A 116 -1.51 -16.84 16.08
CA THR A 116 -0.56 -16.18 15.18
C THR A 116 -0.07 -17.13 14.09
N ILE A 117 0.17 -16.57 12.92
CA ILE A 117 0.90 -17.22 11.83
C ILE A 117 2.04 -16.27 11.45
N ASP A 118 3.25 -16.78 11.42
CA ASP A 118 4.41 -16.14 10.80
C ASP A 118 4.73 -16.88 9.51
N LEU A 119 4.63 -16.20 8.37
CA LEU A 119 4.96 -16.69 7.04
C LEU A 119 6.35 -16.18 6.70
N PHE A 120 7.28 -17.06 6.38
CA PHE A 120 8.68 -16.73 6.09
C PHE A 120 8.97 -16.68 4.59
N ASP A 121 8.13 -17.33 3.80
CA ASP A 121 8.21 -17.39 2.34
C ASP A 121 6.85 -17.74 1.75
N GLY A 122 6.62 -17.29 0.53
CA GLY A 122 5.44 -17.59 -0.24
C GLY A 122 5.44 -16.86 -1.58
N ARG A 123 4.60 -17.30 -2.49
CA ARG A 123 4.45 -16.61 -3.77
C ARG A 123 3.01 -16.56 -4.23
N ILE A 124 2.72 -15.60 -5.08
CA ILE A 124 1.47 -15.48 -5.83
C ILE A 124 1.85 -15.53 -7.31
N ASP A 125 1.45 -16.58 -8.02
CA ASP A 125 1.63 -16.68 -9.45
C ASP A 125 0.52 -15.89 -10.15
N LEU A 126 0.90 -14.97 -11.03
CA LEU A 126 0.01 -14.16 -11.86
C LEU A 126 -0.05 -14.73 -13.28
N GLU A 127 -0.92 -14.16 -14.11
CA GLU A 127 -0.98 -14.49 -15.52
C GLU A 127 0.33 -14.10 -16.23
N GLU A 128 0.59 -14.69 -17.39
CA GLU A 128 1.79 -14.45 -18.21
C GLU A 128 3.13 -14.75 -17.52
N GLY A 129 3.11 -15.52 -16.42
CA GLY A 129 4.32 -15.97 -15.73
C GLY A 129 4.93 -14.97 -14.75
N SER A 130 4.28 -13.86 -14.49
CA SER A 130 4.67 -12.89 -13.46
C SER A 130 4.41 -13.45 -12.07
N ARG A 131 5.16 -12.96 -11.08
CA ARG A 131 5.13 -13.45 -9.71
C ARG A 131 5.29 -12.34 -8.70
N ILE A 132 4.55 -12.45 -7.62
CA ILE A 132 4.78 -11.67 -6.41
C ILE A 132 5.38 -12.61 -5.36
N TYR A 133 6.51 -12.22 -4.79
CA TYR A 133 7.18 -12.96 -3.72
C TYR A 133 6.76 -12.35 -2.38
N ILE A 134 6.35 -13.19 -1.45
CA ILE A 134 6.07 -12.78 -0.07
C ILE A 134 7.33 -13.05 0.73
N ASN A 135 8.05 -11.99 1.06
CA ASN A 135 9.30 -12.05 1.81
C ASN A 135 9.04 -12.36 3.30
N ASN A 136 7.93 -11.84 3.81
CA ASN A 136 7.48 -12.06 5.18
C ASN A 136 5.98 -11.77 5.28
N GLY A 137 5.30 -12.53 6.13
CA GLY A 137 3.90 -12.30 6.42
C GLY A 137 3.57 -12.61 7.88
N LYS A 138 2.65 -11.85 8.45
CA LYS A 138 2.17 -12.10 9.80
C LYS A 138 0.66 -11.96 9.88
N PHE A 139 0.00 -12.96 10.44
CA PHE A 139 -1.39 -12.89 10.83
C PHE A 139 -1.49 -13.01 12.34
N ASN A 140 -2.20 -12.08 12.97
CA ASN A 140 -2.50 -12.10 14.39
C ASN A 140 -4.02 -12.06 14.59
N ALA A 141 -4.54 -12.97 15.40
CA ALA A 141 -5.89 -12.94 15.92
C ALA A 141 -5.80 -12.75 17.43
N PHE A 142 -6.22 -11.61 17.92
CA PHE A 142 -6.17 -11.28 19.34
C PHE A 142 -7.52 -11.52 20.01
N ASP A 143 -7.52 -11.78 21.32
CA ASP A 143 -8.74 -12.00 22.10
C ASP A 143 -9.69 -13.02 21.43
N ILE A 144 -9.17 -14.17 20.98
CA ILE A 144 -9.90 -15.15 20.15
C ILE A 144 -11.18 -15.69 20.80
N LYS A 145 -11.35 -15.53 22.12
CA LYS A 145 -12.55 -15.84 22.86
C LYS A 145 -13.63 -14.75 22.75
N LYS A 146 -13.23 -13.54 22.42
CA LYS A 146 -14.13 -12.42 22.28
C LYS A 146 -14.82 -12.49 20.91
N ARG A 147 -16.12 -12.32 20.91
CA ARG A 147 -16.86 -12.21 19.66
C ARG A 147 -16.36 -10.97 18.89
N HIS A 148 -15.89 -11.18 17.65
CA HIS A 148 -15.32 -10.13 16.81
C HIS A 148 -14.08 -9.47 17.42
N GLY A 149 -13.17 -10.28 18.00
CA GLY A 149 -11.85 -9.82 18.44
C GLY A 149 -11.06 -9.16 17.31
N PRO A 150 -10.01 -8.40 17.62
CA PRO A 150 -9.18 -7.78 16.58
C PRO A 150 -8.33 -8.79 15.83
N GLY A 151 -8.22 -8.60 14.54
CA GLY A 151 -7.31 -9.30 13.65
C GLY A 151 -6.36 -8.32 12.96
N GLN A 152 -5.17 -8.77 12.64
CA GLN A 152 -4.17 -8.01 11.92
C GLN A 152 -3.46 -8.90 10.90
N ILE A 153 -3.23 -8.35 9.73
CA ILE A 153 -2.34 -8.92 8.71
C ILE A 153 -1.24 -7.90 8.43
N ILE A 154 0.01 -8.36 8.38
CA ILE A 154 1.15 -7.61 7.89
C ILE A 154 1.79 -8.46 6.80
N ILE A 155 2.06 -7.87 5.64
CA ILE A 155 2.71 -8.54 4.51
C ILE A 155 3.84 -7.65 4.01
N ASP A 156 5.01 -8.23 3.82
CA ASP A 156 6.13 -7.69 3.08
C ASP A 156 6.28 -8.52 1.80
N ALA A 157 6.16 -7.88 0.65
CA ALA A 157 6.19 -8.54 -0.64
C ALA A 157 6.99 -7.75 -1.66
N SER A 158 7.64 -8.46 -2.58
CA SER A 158 8.44 -7.88 -3.67
C SER A 158 8.00 -8.37 -5.03
N SER A 159 8.01 -7.48 -6.01
CA SER A 159 7.73 -7.76 -7.42
C SER A 159 8.04 -6.53 -8.29
N ASN A 160 7.82 -6.65 -9.60
CA ASN A 160 7.66 -5.47 -10.44
C ASN A 160 6.40 -4.70 -10.03
N VAL A 161 6.46 -3.38 -9.99
CA VAL A 161 5.33 -2.54 -9.57
C VAL A 161 4.05 -2.82 -10.36
N GLY A 162 4.16 -3.09 -11.66
CA GLY A 162 3.03 -3.45 -12.51
C GLY A 162 2.28 -4.70 -12.05
N ASP A 163 2.99 -5.66 -11.45
CA ASP A 163 2.38 -6.90 -10.95
C ASP A 163 1.51 -6.67 -9.72
N PHE A 164 1.88 -5.75 -8.83
CA PHE A 164 1.00 -5.34 -7.73
C PHE A 164 -0.27 -4.68 -8.25
N PHE A 165 -0.19 -3.85 -9.29
CA PHE A 165 -1.38 -3.25 -9.92
C PHE A 165 -2.24 -4.29 -10.62
N ASP A 166 -1.64 -5.29 -11.30
CA ASP A 166 -2.39 -6.41 -11.88
C ASP A 166 -3.15 -7.20 -10.79
N LEU A 167 -2.47 -7.57 -9.70
CA LEU A 167 -3.11 -8.23 -8.57
C LEU A 167 -4.29 -7.41 -8.02
N LEU A 168 -4.08 -6.13 -7.77
CA LEU A 168 -5.11 -5.23 -7.23
C LEU A 168 -6.29 -5.05 -8.19
N SER A 169 -6.04 -5.07 -9.51
CA SER A 169 -7.08 -4.94 -10.54
C SER A 169 -8.08 -6.10 -10.54
N LYS A 170 -7.68 -7.27 -10.04
CA LYS A 170 -8.55 -8.45 -9.89
C LYS A 170 -9.56 -8.29 -8.75
N HIS A 171 -9.33 -7.35 -7.84
CA HIS A 171 -10.26 -7.05 -6.75
C HIS A 171 -11.38 -6.11 -7.22
N ASN A 172 -12.63 -6.55 -7.13
CA ASN A 172 -13.82 -5.86 -7.64
C ASN A 172 -13.98 -4.39 -7.23
N TYR A 173 -13.48 -4.00 -6.06
CA TYR A 173 -13.55 -2.63 -5.57
C TYR A 173 -12.40 -1.78 -6.11
N ILE A 174 -11.19 -2.32 -6.09
CA ILE A 174 -9.97 -1.58 -6.47
C ILE A 174 -9.89 -1.40 -7.98
N SER A 175 -10.35 -2.37 -8.77
CA SER A 175 -10.40 -2.27 -10.24
C SER A 175 -11.21 -1.08 -10.76
N LYS A 176 -12.14 -0.57 -9.95
CA LYS A 176 -12.91 0.64 -10.28
C LYS A 176 -12.17 1.94 -9.97
N LEU A 177 -11.19 1.87 -9.07
CA LEU A 177 -10.41 3.03 -8.62
C LEU A 177 -9.17 3.26 -9.48
N ILE A 178 -8.56 2.17 -9.95
CA ILE A 178 -7.27 2.21 -10.63
C ILE A 178 -7.44 1.59 -12.02
N LYS A 179 -7.35 2.43 -13.05
CA LYS A 179 -7.36 2.03 -14.48
C LYS A 179 -5.95 2.01 -15.06
N LEU A 180 -4.95 1.69 -14.24
CA LEU A 180 -3.58 1.54 -14.73
C LEU A 180 -3.39 0.13 -15.29
N ASP A 181 -2.92 0.04 -16.52
CA ASP A 181 -2.48 -1.21 -17.11
C ASP A 181 -1.10 -1.56 -16.56
N ARG A 182 -0.91 -2.79 -16.07
CA ARG A 182 0.39 -3.27 -15.57
C ARG A 182 1.52 -3.01 -16.56
N ASN A 183 1.24 -3.14 -17.86
CA ASN A 183 2.22 -2.94 -18.92
C ASN A 183 2.63 -1.47 -19.10
N ASN A 184 1.98 -0.55 -18.43
CA ASN A 184 2.34 0.87 -18.44
C ASN A 184 3.20 1.28 -17.24
N LEU A 185 3.59 0.31 -16.40
CA LEU A 185 4.40 0.53 -15.21
C LEU A 185 5.57 -0.47 -15.19
N SER A 186 6.75 0.02 -14.89
CA SER A 186 7.95 -0.80 -14.68
C SER A 186 8.75 -0.24 -13.51
N GLY A 187 9.42 -1.11 -12.79
CA GLY A 187 10.28 -0.80 -11.65
C GLY A 187 10.26 -1.93 -10.63
N GLU A 188 11.40 -2.20 -10.03
CA GLU A 188 11.53 -3.13 -8.90
C GLU A 188 10.84 -2.53 -7.69
N SER A 189 10.02 -3.32 -7.00
CA SER A 189 9.22 -2.76 -5.91
C SER A 189 9.10 -3.68 -4.70
N ASN A 190 9.00 -3.04 -3.54
CA ASN A 190 8.69 -3.66 -2.26
C ASN A 190 7.45 -3.01 -1.67
N LEU A 191 6.50 -3.83 -1.26
CA LEU A 191 5.23 -3.44 -0.67
C LEU A 191 5.15 -3.96 0.76
N ILE A 192 4.97 -3.05 1.72
CA ILE A 192 4.55 -3.40 3.08
C ILE A 192 3.09 -2.99 3.24
N LEU A 193 2.24 -3.98 3.51
CA LEU A 193 0.82 -3.79 3.76
C LEU A 193 0.50 -4.20 5.19
N GLN A 194 -0.11 -3.31 5.96
CA GLN A 194 -0.74 -3.63 7.23
C GLN A 194 -2.25 -3.44 7.13
N PHE A 195 -2.99 -4.41 7.66
CA PHE A 195 -4.44 -4.44 7.60
C PHE A 195 -5.00 -4.90 8.94
N ASP A 196 -5.66 -4.00 9.68
CA ASP A 196 -6.31 -4.29 10.96
C ASP A 196 -7.83 -4.37 10.74
N PHE A 197 -8.46 -5.42 11.28
CA PHE A 197 -9.87 -5.70 11.03
C PHE A 197 -10.53 -6.50 12.18
N PRO A 198 -11.86 -6.45 12.34
CA PRO A 198 -12.55 -7.32 13.28
C PRO A 198 -12.68 -8.76 12.73
N LEU A 199 -12.44 -9.76 13.58
CA LEU A 199 -12.58 -11.19 13.24
C LEU A 199 -14.05 -11.58 13.12
N LYS A 200 -14.61 -11.50 11.90
CA LYS A 200 -15.98 -11.87 11.59
C LYS A 200 -16.12 -12.39 10.16
N ASN A 201 -17.26 -13.04 9.86
CA ASN A 201 -17.47 -13.70 8.56
C ASN A 201 -17.48 -12.76 7.35
N SER A 202 -17.83 -11.50 7.55
CA SER A 202 -17.83 -10.47 6.50
C SER A 202 -17.35 -9.17 7.10
N VAL A 203 -16.23 -8.69 6.59
CA VAL A 203 -15.62 -7.41 7.00
C VAL A 203 -15.88 -6.41 5.89
N LYS A 204 -16.44 -5.26 6.23
CA LYS A 204 -16.54 -4.14 5.30
C LYS A 204 -15.23 -3.36 5.35
N PHE A 205 -14.80 -2.82 4.22
CA PHE A 205 -13.58 -2.00 4.17
C PHE A 205 -13.65 -0.82 5.17
N SER A 206 -14.83 -0.23 5.33
CA SER A 206 -15.08 0.82 6.32
C SER A 206 -14.90 0.42 7.79
N GLU A 207 -14.61 -0.82 8.10
CA GLU A 207 -14.37 -1.33 9.47
C GLU A 207 -12.90 -1.70 9.67
N THR A 208 -12.04 -1.26 8.77
CA THR A 208 -10.62 -1.61 8.75
C THR A 208 -9.74 -0.39 8.92
N LYS A 209 -8.50 -0.62 9.35
CA LYS A 209 -7.40 0.33 9.21
C LYS A 209 -6.39 -0.29 8.28
N THR A 210 -5.91 0.49 7.33
CA THR A 210 -4.97 0.00 6.33
C THR A 210 -3.81 0.98 6.21
N ASN A 211 -2.60 0.47 6.28
CA ASN A 211 -1.38 1.20 5.95
C ASN A 211 -0.71 0.52 4.76
N ILE A 212 -0.34 1.29 3.76
CA ILE A 212 0.36 0.85 2.56
C ILE A 212 1.65 1.64 2.47
N ASN A 213 2.78 0.96 2.38
CA ASN A 213 4.07 1.54 2.07
C ASN A 213 4.64 0.80 0.86
N LEU A 214 4.73 1.50 -0.28
CA LEU A 214 5.25 0.98 -1.54
C LEU A 214 6.51 1.76 -1.90
N ASN A 215 7.62 1.06 -1.98
CA ASN A 215 8.89 1.58 -2.50
C ASN A 215 9.11 1.01 -3.90
N VAL A 216 9.43 1.86 -4.85
CA VAL A 216 9.74 1.46 -6.23
C VAL A 216 11.09 2.04 -6.60
N GLU A 217 11.98 1.22 -7.10
CA GLU A 217 13.27 1.62 -7.67
C GLU A 217 13.16 1.65 -9.19
N GLU A 218 13.81 2.63 -9.81
CA GLU A 218 13.85 2.82 -11.27
C GLU A 218 12.45 2.77 -11.93
N ILE A 219 11.50 3.54 -11.34
CA ILE A 219 10.14 3.55 -11.88
C ILE A 219 10.09 4.21 -13.25
N THR A 220 9.43 3.55 -14.19
CA THR A 220 9.06 4.10 -15.50
C THR A 220 7.55 3.96 -15.72
N ILE A 221 6.90 5.07 -16.07
CA ILE A 221 5.49 5.09 -16.48
C ILE A 221 5.44 5.34 -17.98
N TYR A 222 4.76 4.48 -18.70
CA TYR A 222 4.62 4.52 -20.16
C TYR A 222 3.28 5.12 -20.57
N ASN A 223 3.28 5.86 -21.66
CA ASN A 223 2.05 6.34 -22.30
C ASN A 223 1.33 5.21 -23.06
N LYS A 224 0.21 5.54 -23.71
CA LYS A 224 -0.58 4.56 -24.51
C LYS A 224 0.20 3.96 -25.68
N GLU A 225 1.20 4.67 -26.18
CA GLU A 225 2.05 4.24 -27.30
C GLU A 225 3.28 3.46 -26.83
N LYS A 226 3.37 3.15 -25.52
CA LYS A 226 4.49 2.47 -24.87
C LYS A 226 5.81 3.25 -24.89
N ASN A 227 5.73 4.57 -25.06
CA ASN A 227 6.89 5.44 -24.86
C ASN A 227 6.97 5.84 -23.37
N PRO A 228 8.17 5.92 -22.77
CA PRO A 228 8.33 6.45 -21.43
C PRO A 228 7.78 7.87 -21.34
N SER A 229 6.98 8.16 -20.33
CA SER A 229 6.44 9.49 -20.09
C SER A 229 6.89 10.08 -18.75
N ILE A 230 7.13 9.22 -17.76
CA ILE A 230 7.66 9.61 -16.45
C ILE A 230 8.71 8.57 -16.05
N ILE A 231 9.87 9.05 -15.62
CA ILE A 231 10.97 8.22 -15.11
C ILE A 231 11.41 8.81 -13.76
N SER A 232 11.70 7.97 -12.79
CA SER A 232 12.31 8.40 -11.53
C SER A 232 13.20 7.32 -10.96
N ASP A 233 14.31 7.69 -10.33
CA ASP A 233 15.22 6.74 -9.68
C ASP A 233 14.53 6.02 -8.51
N SER A 234 13.65 6.71 -7.81
CA SER A 234 12.83 6.09 -6.75
C SER A 234 11.47 6.77 -6.58
N LEU A 235 10.49 5.97 -6.20
CA LEU A 235 9.18 6.44 -5.76
C LEU A 235 8.83 5.76 -4.44
N ILE A 236 8.42 6.56 -3.47
CA ILE A 236 7.88 6.10 -2.20
C ILE A 236 6.42 6.55 -2.11
N LEU A 237 5.51 5.61 -1.95
CA LEU A 237 4.08 5.86 -1.73
C LEU A 237 3.71 5.35 -0.34
N ILE A 238 3.23 6.25 0.52
CA ILE A 238 2.67 5.90 1.83
C ILE A 238 1.21 6.30 1.84
N LEU A 239 0.31 5.37 2.12
CA LEU A 239 -1.12 5.61 2.21
C LEU A 239 -1.68 5.03 3.49
N ASP A 240 -2.45 5.82 4.20
CA ASP A 240 -3.19 5.45 5.40
C ASP A 240 -4.70 5.58 5.19
N TYR A 241 -5.42 4.54 5.58
CA TYR A 241 -6.87 4.56 5.70
C TYR A 241 -7.27 4.29 7.14
N ASN A 242 -8.02 5.23 7.72
CA ASN A 242 -8.57 5.09 9.06
C ASN A 242 -10.06 5.46 9.04
N ILE A 243 -10.90 4.54 9.46
CA ILE A 243 -12.35 4.70 9.51
C ILE A 243 -12.82 5.92 10.32
N ASP A 244 -12.08 6.26 11.38
CA ASP A 244 -12.48 7.33 12.31
C ASP A 244 -12.28 8.73 11.72
N GLU A 245 -11.53 8.85 10.60
CA GLU A 245 -11.14 10.14 10.04
C GLU A 245 -11.85 10.51 8.74
N ALA A 246 -11.98 9.58 7.80
CA ALA A 246 -12.60 9.87 6.51
C ALA A 246 -12.79 8.59 5.65
N SER A 247 -13.61 8.70 4.59
CA SER A 247 -13.82 7.62 3.62
C SER A 247 -12.79 7.60 2.48
N PHE A 248 -11.55 7.99 2.74
CA PHE A 248 -10.47 8.04 1.75
C PHE A 248 -9.11 7.72 2.38
N PHE A 249 -8.17 7.29 1.54
CA PHE A 249 -6.77 7.19 1.91
C PHE A 249 -6.13 8.58 1.93
N LYS A 250 -5.31 8.83 2.93
CA LYS A 250 -4.39 9.97 2.99
C LYS A 250 -2.96 9.47 2.89
N GLY A 251 -2.08 10.26 2.31
CA GLY A 251 -0.69 9.88 2.31
C GLY A 251 0.20 10.77 1.49
N THR A 252 1.39 10.28 1.23
CA THR A 252 2.45 11.00 0.52
C THR A 252 2.96 10.19 -0.67
N ILE A 253 3.36 10.91 -1.71
CA ILE A 253 4.16 10.38 -2.82
C ILE A 253 5.46 11.18 -2.85
N GLU A 254 6.58 10.51 -2.73
CA GLU A 254 7.90 11.10 -2.82
C GLU A 254 8.67 10.48 -3.99
N THR A 255 9.40 11.30 -4.76
CA THR A 255 10.28 10.82 -5.82
C THR A 255 11.66 11.45 -5.75
N LYS A 256 12.65 10.77 -6.35
CA LYS A 256 14.01 11.31 -6.59
C LYS A 256 14.32 11.24 -8.06
N SER A 257 15.02 12.26 -8.56
CA SER A 257 15.42 12.35 -9.99
C SER A 257 14.21 12.16 -10.93
N LEU A 258 13.11 12.86 -10.64
CA LEU A 258 11.90 12.76 -11.44
C LEU A 258 12.09 13.43 -12.79
N LYS A 259 11.98 12.66 -13.86
CA LYS A 259 12.03 13.14 -15.24
C LYS A 259 10.66 12.95 -15.90
N ILE A 260 10.11 14.03 -16.44
CA ILE A 260 8.85 14.04 -17.17
C ILE A 260 9.16 14.34 -18.63
N LEU A 261 8.79 13.40 -19.50
CA LEU A 261 9.11 13.40 -20.91
C LEU A 261 7.89 13.89 -21.72
N GLU A 262 8.15 14.63 -22.78
CA GLU A 262 7.13 15.04 -23.76
C GLU A 262 5.86 15.68 -23.18
N LEU A 263 6.01 16.73 -22.38
CA LEU A 263 4.86 17.48 -21.86
C LEU A 263 4.56 18.74 -22.70
N PRO A 264 3.67 18.65 -23.71
CA PRO A 264 3.23 19.83 -24.48
C PRO A 264 2.62 20.92 -23.60
N ILE A 265 2.01 20.50 -22.48
CA ILE A 265 1.33 21.38 -21.51
C ILE A 265 2.31 22.35 -20.84
N PHE A 266 3.50 21.87 -20.40
CA PHE A 266 4.48 22.76 -19.79
C PHE A 266 5.16 23.66 -20.80
N ALA A 267 5.36 23.21 -22.04
CA ALA A 267 5.82 24.06 -23.12
C ALA A 267 4.86 25.23 -23.32
N GLN A 268 3.54 25.00 -23.36
CA GLN A 268 2.54 26.06 -23.49
C GLN A 268 2.55 27.04 -22.32
N ILE A 269 2.70 26.55 -21.06
CA ILE A 269 2.79 27.42 -19.88
C ILE A 269 4.03 28.32 -19.97
N LEU A 270 5.16 27.78 -20.41
CA LEU A 270 6.40 28.51 -20.53
C LEU A 270 6.39 29.48 -21.72
N ASP A 271 5.91 29.08 -22.89
CA ASP A 271 5.84 29.90 -24.10
C ASP A 271 4.96 31.15 -23.93
N VAL A 272 3.83 30.99 -23.24
CA VAL A 272 2.92 32.14 -22.98
C VAL A 272 3.48 33.10 -21.94
N SER A 273 4.31 32.61 -21.01
CA SER A 273 4.62 33.32 -19.79
C SER A 273 6.00 33.99 -19.77
N ILE A 274 6.94 33.54 -20.60
CA ILE A 274 8.33 34.05 -20.60
C ILE A 274 8.81 34.27 -22.04
N PRO A 275 8.71 35.50 -22.57
CA PRO A 275 9.27 35.83 -23.88
C PRO A 275 10.77 35.52 -23.95
N GLY A 276 11.16 34.67 -24.90
CA GLY A 276 12.57 34.24 -25.08
C GLY A 276 12.90 32.87 -24.51
N LEU A 277 12.01 32.22 -23.77
CA LEU A 277 12.14 30.83 -23.35
C LEU A 277 11.67 29.84 -24.43
N SER A 278 11.05 30.32 -25.50
CA SER A 278 10.65 29.55 -26.68
C SER A 278 11.81 28.78 -27.33
N ASN A 279 13.05 29.20 -27.12
CA ASN A 279 14.24 28.46 -27.57
C ASN A 279 14.54 27.18 -26.74
N ILE A 280 13.82 26.97 -25.62
CA ILE A 280 13.87 25.72 -24.84
C ILE A 280 13.08 24.62 -25.55
N SER A 281 12.10 24.98 -26.41
CA SER A 281 11.27 24.05 -27.14
C SER A 281 11.99 23.31 -28.28
N ASP A 282 13.13 23.83 -28.75
CA ASP A 282 13.84 23.27 -29.92
C ASP A 282 14.86 22.17 -29.57
N GLY A 283 15.17 21.94 -28.27
CA GLY A 283 16.27 21.05 -27.89
C GLY A 283 15.94 19.92 -26.90
N GLY A 284 14.77 19.87 -26.30
CA GLY A 284 14.43 18.82 -25.35
C GLY A 284 13.16 19.15 -24.57
N ARG A 285 12.14 18.36 -24.75
CA ARG A 285 10.83 18.50 -24.13
C ARG A 285 10.76 17.91 -22.72
N ASP A 286 11.92 17.55 -22.18
CA ASP A 286 12.04 16.83 -20.89
C ASP A 286 12.29 17.82 -19.77
N ILE A 287 11.56 17.64 -18.67
CA ILE A 287 11.75 18.42 -17.43
C ILE A 287 12.23 17.48 -16.35
N THR A 288 13.33 17.85 -15.67
CA THR A 288 13.91 17.07 -14.57
C THR A 288 13.79 17.82 -13.27
N PHE A 289 13.41 17.10 -12.22
CA PHE A 289 13.34 17.56 -10.84
C PHE A 289 14.23 16.69 -9.97
N ALA A 290 14.99 17.30 -9.07
CA ALA A 290 15.82 16.57 -8.11
C ALA A 290 15.00 15.71 -7.18
N SER A 291 13.84 16.22 -6.78
CA SER A 291 12.87 15.47 -5.94
C SER A 291 11.48 16.06 -6.07
N SER A 292 10.48 15.25 -5.77
CA SER A 292 9.12 15.72 -5.55
C SER A 292 8.54 15.17 -4.25
N ASN A 293 7.58 15.91 -3.69
CA ASN A 293 6.78 15.47 -2.56
C ASN A 293 5.34 15.95 -2.77
N PHE A 294 4.38 15.03 -2.66
CA PHE A 294 2.97 15.31 -2.80
C PHE A 294 2.21 14.74 -1.60
N ASN A 295 1.40 15.57 -0.95
CA ASN A 295 0.37 15.14 -0.04
C ASN A 295 -0.90 14.81 -0.81
N VAL A 296 -1.36 13.57 -0.73
CA VAL A 296 -2.45 13.06 -1.57
C VAL A 296 -3.62 12.53 -0.75
N GLN A 297 -4.80 12.57 -1.37
CA GLN A 297 -5.99 11.89 -0.91
C GLN A 297 -6.57 11.06 -2.05
N LEU A 298 -6.86 9.78 -1.79
CA LEU A 298 -7.45 8.85 -2.75
C LEU A 298 -8.78 8.34 -2.23
N SER A 299 -9.84 8.53 -2.99
CA SER A 299 -11.19 8.05 -2.70
C SER A 299 -11.78 7.29 -3.90
N ASN A 300 -12.95 6.71 -3.71
CA ASN A 300 -13.71 6.11 -4.81
C ASN A 300 -14.19 7.13 -5.87
N ARG A 301 -14.08 8.42 -5.61
CA ARG A 301 -14.49 9.50 -6.53
C ARG A 301 -13.33 10.09 -7.31
N GLY A 302 -12.12 10.02 -6.79
CA GLY A 302 -10.96 10.64 -7.43
C GLY A 302 -9.72 10.64 -6.56
N ILE A 303 -8.66 11.20 -7.12
CA ILE A 303 -7.42 11.53 -6.43
C ILE A 303 -7.28 13.05 -6.32
N SER A 304 -6.82 13.53 -5.19
CA SER A 304 -6.52 14.94 -4.94
C SER A 304 -5.10 15.08 -4.43
N ILE A 305 -4.37 16.03 -4.99
CA ILE A 305 -3.11 16.55 -4.46
C ILE A 305 -3.47 17.76 -3.63
N ILE A 306 -3.28 17.67 -2.32
CA ILE A 306 -3.55 18.77 -1.38
C ILE A 306 -2.49 19.84 -1.56
N ASP A 307 -1.24 19.41 -1.53
CA ASP A 307 -0.07 20.19 -1.87
C ASP A 307 0.97 19.29 -2.51
N GLY A 308 1.70 19.80 -3.47
CA GLY A 308 2.77 19.11 -4.17
C GLY A 308 3.89 20.08 -4.48
N ILE A 309 5.12 19.65 -4.25
CA ILE A 309 6.32 20.43 -4.51
C ILE A 309 7.29 19.59 -5.33
N LEU A 310 7.74 20.14 -6.46
CA LEU A 310 8.79 19.56 -7.29
C LEU A 310 9.99 20.51 -7.23
N LYS A 311 11.12 20.02 -6.71
CA LYS A 311 12.34 20.80 -6.52
C LYS A 311 13.24 20.69 -7.73
N PRO A 312 13.78 21.80 -8.21
CA PRO A 312 14.71 21.79 -9.35
C PRO A 312 16.04 21.13 -8.99
N GLU A 313 16.76 20.65 -9.99
CA GLU A 313 18.17 20.24 -9.82
C GLU A 313 19.05 21.47 -9.52
N SER A 314 19.74 21.43 -8.39
CA SER A 314 20.55 22.56 -7.89
C SER A 314 21.95 22.65 -8.48
N ASN A 315 22.41 21.65 -9.24
CA ASN A 315 23.81 21.47 -9.64
C ASN A 315 24.13 21.81 -11.11
N LEU A 316 23.17 22.29 -11.87
CA LEU A 316 23.44 22.68 -13.26
C LEU A 316 23.88 24.14 -13.31
N PRO A 317 24.98 24.45 -14.01
CA PRO A 317 25.29 25.84 -14.36
C PRO A 317 24.08 26.38 -15.13
N VAL A 318 23.70 27.63 -14.86
CA VAL A 318 22.54 28.36 -15.35
C VAL A 318 22.40 28.28 -16.88
N VAL A 319 21.93 27.15 -17.38
CA VAL A 319 21.52 26.98 -18.76
C VAL A 319 20.13 26.39 -18.77
N GLY A 320 19.16 27.23 -18.69
CA GLY A 320 17.90 27.16 -19.41
C GLY A 320 16.75 26.40 -18.76
N ASN A 321 16.86 25.24 -18.13
CA ASN A 321 15.72 24.32 -18.00
C ASN A 321 15.35 23.87 -16.59
N SER A 322 15.94 24.43 -15.54
CA SER A 322 15.59 24.07 -14.16
C SER A 322 14.39 24.88 -13.67
N LEU A 323 13.31 24.18 -13.34
CA LEU A 323 12.07 24.76 -12.86
C LEU A 323 11.72 24.19 -11.48
N GLY A 324 11.26 25.04 -10.57
CA GLY A 324 10.50 24.62 -9.40
C GLY A 324 9.02 24.65 -9.72
N LEU A 325 8.25 23.71 -9.17
CA LEU A 325 6.82 23.63 -9.40
C LEU A 325 6.09 23.37 -8.08
N SER A 326 5.03 24.12 -7.82
CA SER A 326 4.02 23.74 -6.84
C SER A 326 2.73 23.34 -7.57
N LEU A 327 2.01 22.36 -7.01
CA LEU A 327 0.80 21.82 -7.62
C LEU A 327 -0.22 21.45 -6.53
N SER A 328 -1.49 21.81 -6.75
CA SER A 328 -2.63 21.34 -5.97
C SER A 328 -3.83 21.14 -6.86
N GLY A 329 -4.76 20.27 -6.50
CA GLY A 329 -5.94 20.01 -7.32
C GLY A 329 -6.29 18.52 -7.36
N GLY A 330 -7.07 18.10 -8.36
CA GLY A 330 -7.50 16.72 -8.40
C GLY A 330 -8.03 16.24 -9.74
N TYR A 331 -8.24 14.92 -9.79
CA TYR A 331 -8.88 14.21 -10.88
C TYR A 331 -10.09 13.42 -10.37
N ILE A 332 -11.26 13.66 -10.95
CA ILE A 332 -12.53 12.99 -10.63
C ILE A 332 -12.78 11.90 -11.67
N PHE A 333 -12.79 10.63 -11.22
CA PHE A 333 -12.79 9.44 -12.09
C PHE A 333 -14.01 9.32 -13.00
N ASP A 334 -15.22 9.46 -12.45
CA ASP A 334 -16.50 9.25 -13.15
C ASP A 334 -16.84 10.36 -14.15
N LYS A 335 -16.24 11.53 -13.99
CA LYS A 335 -16.43 12.68 -14.87
C LYS A 335 -15.25 12.96 -15.78
N SER A 336 -14.17 12.17 -15.67
CA SER A 336 -12.88 12.45 -16.32
C SER A 336 -12.44 13.91 -16.16
N LYS A 337 -12.83 14.53 -15.02
CA LYS A 337 -12.62 15.95 -14.77
C LYS A 337 -11.30 16.17 -14.05
N ILE A 338 -10.48 17.04 -14.60
CA ILE A 338 -9.25 17.56 -13.97
C ILE A 338 -9.43 19.00 -13.57
N ASP A 339 -8.81 19.41 -12.45
CA ASP A 339 -8.67 20.80 -12.06
C ASP A 339 -7.44 20.93 -11.14
N PHE A 340 -6.35 21.41 -11.70
CA PHE A 340 -5.09 21.61 -11.00
C PHE A 340 -4.67 23.07 -11.07
N ASN A 341 -4.20 23.59 -9.93
CA ASN A 341 -3.60 24.89 -9.81
C ASN A 341 -2.14 24.76 -9.41
N GLY A 342 -1.30 25.62 -9.89
CA GLY A 342 0.12 25.57 -9.54
C GLY A 342 0.84 26.89 -9.79
N THR A 343 2.13 26.86 -9.42
CA THR A 343 3.07 27.96 -9.67
C THR A 343 4.37 27.39 -10.20
N VAL A 344 4.83 27.91 -11.32
CA VAL A 344 6.15 27.60 -11.90
C VAL A 344 7.13 28.71 -11.53
N VAL A 345 8.28 28.33 -11.01
CA VAL A 345 9.37 29.26 -10.66
C VAL A 345 10.62 28.90 -11.44
N PRO A 346 11.03 29.67 -12.44
CA PRO A 346 12.30 29.46 -13.15
C PRO A 346 13.51 29.67 -12.22
N VAL A 347 14.46 28.71 -12.21
CA VAL A 347 15.64 28.83 -11.35
C VAL A 347 16.52 30.04 -11.72
N SER A 348 16.57 30.41 -12.99
CA SER A 348 17.27 31.59 -13.45
C SER A 348 16.81 32.89 -12.76
N TRP A 349 15.57 32.95 -12.29
CA TRP A 349 15.06 34.08 -11.54
C TRP A 349 15.53 34.09 -10.09
N LEU A 350 15.74 32.92 -9.49
CA LEU A 350 16.21 32.79 -8.11
C LEU A 350 17.66 33.31 -7.95
N ASN A 351 18.48 33.21 -8.98
CA ASN A 351 19.84 33.71 -8.97
C ASN A 351 19.93 35.26 -8.95
N ASN A 352 18.87 35.94 -9.32
CA ASN A 352 18.80 37.40 -9.36
C ASN A 352 18.09 38.00 -8.13
N LEU A 353 17.68 37.14 -7.17
CA LEU A 353 17.02 37.62 -5.95
C LEU A 353 18.06 38.16 -4.95
N PRO A 354 17.71 39.24 -4.20
CA PRO A 354 18.54 39.69 -3.10
C PRO A 354 18.79 38.56 -2.09
N SER A 355 19.96 38.55 -1.47
CA SER A 355 20.39 37.53 -0.49
C SER A 355 19.51 37.37 0.75
N ASN A 356 18.49 38.21 0.91
CA ASN A 356 17.55 38.21 2.04
C ASN A 356 16.22 37.51 1.72
N VAL A 357 16.05 36.89 0.55
CA VAL A 357 14.84 36.13 0.22
C VAL A 357 14.92 34.75 0.86
N PRO A 358 13.85 34.28 1.55
CA PRO A 358 13.81 32.97 2.20
C PRO A 358 14.18 31.83 1.27
N LEU A 359 14.86 30.83 1.80
CA LEU A 359 15.27 29.61 1.06
C LEU A 359 14.07 28.93 0.39
N LEU A 360 14.31 28.26 -0.74
CA LEU A 360 13.33 27.60 -1.60
C LEU A 360 12.19 26.82 -0.86
N GLY A 361 12.48 26.29 0.33
CA GLY A 361 11.46 25.60 1.15
C GLY A 361 10.33 26.49 1.65
N GLU A 362 10.61 27.74 1.96
CA GLU A 362 9.61 28.73 2.40
C GLU A 362 8.90 29.39 1.19
N LEU A 363 9.58 29.45 0.05
CA LEU A 363 9.00 29.93 -1.21
C LEU A 363 7.88 29.01 -1.74
N PHE A 364 7.96 27.72 -1.44
CA PHE A 364 6.97 26.70 -1.87
C PHE A 364 6.00 26.28 -0.77
N SER A 365 6.34 26.50 0.51
CA SER A 365 5.39 26.28 1.61
C SER A 365 4.45 27.49 1.64
N GLY A 366 3.23 27.33 1.13
CA GLY A 366 2.23 28.40 1.10
C GLY A 366 2.07 29.08 2.44
N SER A 367 2.79 30.19 2.66
CA SER A 367 2.46 31.12 3.72
C SER A 367 1.10 31.72 3.39
N LYS A 368 0.21 31.73 4.34
CA LYS A 368 -1.17 32.25 4.20
C LYS A 368 -1.25 33.77 3.89
N ASP A 369 -0.13 34.45 3.89
CA ASP A 369 0.00 35.88 3.65
C ASP A 369 0.74 36.06 2.32
N GLY A 370 0.03 36.52 1.31
CA GLY A 370 0.40 36.70 -0.10
C GLY A 370 1.65 37.53 -0.39
N GLU A 371 2.74 37.33 0.32
CA GLU A 371 4.01 38.03 0.12
C GLU A 371 4.91 37.32 -0.89
N GLY A 372 4.93 37.84 -2.11
CA GLY A 372 6.18 37.98 -2.85
C GLY A 372 6.76 36.74 -3.55
N LEU A 373 5.97 35.76 -3.98
CA LEU A 373 6.49 34.68 -4.86
C LEU A 373 6.60 35.20 -6.31
N ILE A 374 7.83 35.27 -6.81
CA ILE A 374 8.10 35.52 -8.22
C ILE A 374 7.89 34.21 -8.96
N GLY A 375 6.69 33.96 -9.42
CA GLY A 375 6.33 32.75 -10.15
C GLY A 375 5.14 32.97 -11.08
N ILE A 376 5.00 32.09 -12.05
CA ILE A 376 3.89 32.09 -13.00
C ILE A 376 2.82 31.17 -12.46
N LYS A 377 1.67 31.72 -12.08
CA LYS A 377 0.51 30.93 -11.70
C LYS A 377 -0.16 30.35 -12.92
N PHE A 378 -0.57 29.10 -12.84
CA PHE A 378 -1.33 28.43 -13.87
C PHE A 378 -2.49 27.64 -13.29
N ARG A 379 -3.48 27.37 -14.14
CA ARG A 379 -4.55 26.42 -13.89
C ARG A 379 -4.69 25.49 -15.09
N ILE A 380 -4.83 24.21 -14.82
CA ILE A 380 -5.06 23.15 -15.83
C ILE A 380 -6.40 22.52 -15.49
N TYR A 381 -7.38 22.63 -16.37
CA TYR A 381 -8.71 22.08 -16.13
C TYR A 381 -9.38 21.67 -17.42
N ASN A 382 -10.47 20.91 -17.35
CA ASN A 382 -11.37 20.68 -18.45
C ASN A 382 -12.80 20.99 -18.06
N GLU A 383 -13.60 21.47 -19.04
CA GLU A 383 -15.04 21.63 -18.91
C GLU A 383 -15.68 20.36 -19.48
N ASP A 384 -16.36 19.58 -18.61
CA ASP A 384 -16.96 18.28 -18.92
C ASP A 384 -16.03 17.40 -19.76
N GLU A 385 -16.18 16.33 -20.26
CA GLU A 385 -15.25 15.45 -21.01
C GLU A 385 -14.48 16.11 -22.20
N GLY A 386 -14.30 17.42 -22.15
CA GLY A 386 -13.70 18.25 -23.20
C GLY A 386 -12.17 18.31 -23.17
N GLU A 387 -11.64 19.14 -24.06
CA GLU A 387 -10.20 19.41 -24.17
C GLU A 387 -9.66 20.05 -22.88
N VAL A 388 -8.41 19.77 -22.58
CA VAL A 388 -7.70 20.35 -21.43
C VAL A 388 -7.40 21.82 -21.73
N ILE A 389 -7.85 22.69 -20.86
CA ILE A 389 -7.64 24.14 -20.93
C ILE A 389 -6.53 24.51 -19.98
N ILE A 390 -5.63 25.38 -20.43
CA ILE A 390 -4.53 25.90 -19.63
C ILE A 390 -4.69 27.41 -19.56
N GLU A 391 -4.82 27.92 -18.34
CA GLU A 391 -4.81 29.34 -18.05
C GLU A 391 -3.51 29.70 -17.33
N THR A 392 -2.88 30.78 -17.75
CA THR A 392 -1.68 31.31 -17.08
C THR A 392 -1.93 32.77 -16.68
N ASN A 393 -1.40 33.16 -15.53
CA ASN A 393 -1.43 34.56 -15.09
C ASN A 393 0.00 35.12 -15.00
N PRO A 394 0.52 35.71 -16.08
CA PRO A 394 1.87 36.27 -16.12
C PRO A 394 2.04 37.51 -15.25
N LEU A 395 0.95 38.21 -14.88
CA LEU A 395 0.99 39.44 -14.06
C LEU A 395 1.33 39.13 -12.58
N SER A 396 1.27 37.89 -12.13
CA SER A 396 1.73 37.50 -10.79
C SER A 396 3.25 37.70 -10.60
N VAL A 397 3.97 37.91 -11.70
CA VAL A 397 5.42 38.25 -11.72
C VAL A 397 5.70 39.68 -11.25
N LEU A 398 4.72 40.59 -11.31
CA LEU A 398 4.91 42.02 -11.18
C LEU A 398 4.31 42.65 -9.93
N THR A 399 3.82 41.88 -8.97
CA THR A 399 3.43 42.41 -7.68
C THR A 399 4.49 42.15 -6.61
N PRO A 400 5.58 42.94 -6.56
CA PRO A 400 6.30 43.12 -5.32
C PRO A 400 5.33 43.85 -4.39
N GLY A 401 5.23 43.46 -3.14
CA GLY A 401 4.63 44.29 -2.10
C GLY A 401 5.42 45.54 -1.87
N PHE A 402 5.50 46.43 -2.90
CA PHE A 402 6.04 47.76 -2.87
C PHE A 402 5.07 48.67 -3.61
N LEU A 403 4.06 49.06 -2.91
CA LEU A 403 3.48 50.43 -2.92
C LEU A 403 2.92 50.72 -1.55
#